data_ccf0546b1c616c623f620597f2664322
#
_entry.id   ccf0546b1c616c623f620597f2664322
#
_cell.length_a   1.000
_cell.length_b   1.000
_cell.length_c   1.000
_cell.angle_alpha   90.00
_cell.angle_beta   90.00
_cell.angle_gamma   90.00
#
_symmetry.space_group_name_H-M   'P 1'
#
loop_
_entity.id
_entity.type
_entity.pdbx_description
1 polymer ?
#
loop_
_entity_poly.entity_id
_entity_poly.type
_entity_poly.pdbx_seq_one_letter_code
_entity_poly.pdbx_strand_id
1 'polypeptide(L)'
;MLRKSSFFSIVIFSLILGQDQDVDSLSQKSPKIAALRSFMFPGGGQFYNGQPIKGSILSSAGIASAYLYLDFSNKYSSSDNLDSSIKKDYLYKRNRYGWWVIIVYIYGLLDAVVEAHLHPFNKVMNENLEKSDQEKLEKL
;
A
#
# COMPACT_ATOMS: atom_id res chain seq x y z
N MET A 1 28.72 -0.28 -9.45
CA MET A 1 27.58 -1.23 -9.44
C MET A 1 27.01 -1.52 -8.05
N LEU A 2 27.56 -1.03 -6.97
CA LEU A 2 27.20 -1.36 -5.58
C LEU A 2 26.09 -0.49 -4.93
N ARG A 3 25.66 0.62 -5.57
CA ARG A 3 24.66 1.54 -4.97
C ARG A 3 23.19 1.10 -5.08
N LYS A 4 22.86 0.19 -5.99
CA LYS A 4 21.46 -0.28 -6.16
C LYS A 4 21.07 -1.37 -5.14
N SER A 5 22.04 -2.13 -4.65
CA SER A 5 21.82 -3.21 -3.67
C SER A 5 21.51 -2.67 -2.27
N SER A 6 22.13 -1.56 -1.84
CA SER A 6 21.90 -0.97 -0.52
C SER A 6 20.49 -0.41 -0.33
N PHE A 7 19.88 0.17 -1.37
CA PHE A 7 18.51 0.67 -1.30
C PHE A 7 17.51 -0.48 -1.10
N PHE A 8 17.73 -1.60 -1.77
CA PHE A 8 16.85 -2.78 -1.64
C PHE A 8 16.93 -3.40 -0.24
N SER A 9 18.12 -3.43 0.37
CA SER A 9 18.31 -3.90 1.75
C SER A 9 17.62 -3.01 2.78
N ILE A 10 17.64 -1.70 2.60
CA ILE A 10 17.01 -0.75 3.53
C ILE A 10 15.47 -0.88 3.48
N VAL A 11 14.90 -1.07 2.29
CA VAL A 11 13.44 -1.25 2.12
C VAL A 11 12.98 -2.57 2.75
N ILE A 12 13.73 -3.67 2.57
CA ILE A 12 13.41 -4.97 3.19
C ILE A 12 13.55 -4.88 4.71
N PHE A 13 14.56 -4.20 5.22
CA PHE A 13 14.80 -4.05 6.65
C PHE A 13 13.70 -3.23 7.35
N SER A 14 13.17 -2.18 6.71
CA SER A 14 12.03 -1.42 7.25
C SER A 14 10.72 -2.20 7.22
N LEU A 15 10.54 -3.16 6.30
CA LEU A 15 9.39 -4.07 6.30
C LEU A 15 9.43 -5.07 7.47
N ILE A 16 10.60 -5.50 7.88
CA ILE A 16 10.80 -6.44 9.01
C ILE A 16 10.57 -5.75 10.35
N LEU A 17 11.00 -4.51 10.51
CA LEU A 17 10.81 -3.73 11.75
C LEU A 17 9.36 -3.27 11.98
N GLY A 18 8.47 -3.42 11.01
CA GLY A 18 7.05 -3.10 11.14
C GLY A 18 6.19 -4.20 11.76
N GLN A 19 6.75 -5.34 12.13
CA GLN A 19 5.98 -6.51 12.61
C GLN A 19 5.84 -6.63 14.13
N ASP A 20 6.58 -5.85 14.92
CA ASP A 20 6.45 -5.87 16.37
C ASP A 20 5.52 -4.74 16.85
N GLN A 21 4.24 -5.01 16.87
CA GLN A 21 3.32 -4.44 17.85
C GLN A 21 2.11 -5.36 18.04
N ASP A 22 2.32 -6.48 18.68
CA ASP A 22 1.38 -7.00 19.65
C ASP A 22 1.39 -6.03 20.83
N VAL A 23 0.64 -4.98 20.75
CA VAL A 23 0.27 -4.19 21.91
C VAL A 23 -1.21 -4.41 22.14
N ASP A 24 -1.42 -5.28 23.11
CA ASP A 24 -2.62 -5.33 23.93
C ASP A 24 -3.25 -3.96 24.09
N SER A 25 -4.56 -3.98 24.10
CA SER A 25 -5.45 -2.97 24.63
C SER A 25 -5.71 -1.74 23.77
N LEU A 26 -7.00 -1.57 23.44
CA LEU A 26 -7.71 -0.28 23.36
C LEU A 26 -7.12 0.82 22.45
N SER A 27 -6.06 0.56 21.71
CA SER A 27 -5.50 1.53 20.78
C SER A 27 -6.40 1.65 19.56
N GLN A 28 -7.30 2.59 19.64
CA GLN A 28 -8.07 3.07 18.50
C GLN A 28 -7.10 3.47 17.40
N LYS A 29 -7.11 2.75 16.28
CA LYS A 29 -6.25 3.04 15.15
C LYS A 29 -6.51 4.48 14.66
N SER A 30 -5.46 5.28 14.63
CA SER A 30 -5.59 6.68 14.24
C SER A 30 -5.62 6.83 12.72
N PRO A 31 -6.68 7.41 12.14
CA PRO A 31 -6.75 7.70 10.71
C PRO A 31 -5.60 8.58 10.20
N LYS A 32 -5.12 9.50 11.05
CA LYS A 32 -3.98 10.38 10.73
C LYS A 32 -2.69 9.59 10.56
N ILE A 33 -2.44 8.60 11.43
CA ILE A 33 -1.24 7.74 11.33
C ILE A 33 -1.35 6.81 10.12
N ALA A 34 -2.54 6.25 9.86
CA ALA A 34 -2.79 5.44 8.67
C ALA A 34 -2.53 6.23 7.39
N ALA A 35 -3.05 7.46 7.31
CA ALA A 35 -2.83 8.36 6.18
C ALA A 35 -1.33 8.69 6.01
N LEU A 36 -0.63 9.04 7.08
CA LEU A 36 0.79 9.37 7.04
C LEU A 36 1.63 8.18 6.55
N ARG A 37 1.36 6.98 7.05
CA ARG A 37 2.06 5.76 6.63
C ARG A 37 1.77 5.39 5.17
N SER A 38 0.51 5.58 4.71
CA SER A 38 0.16 5.41 3.30
C SER A 38 0.82 6.47 2.42
N PHE A 39 1.01 7.68 2.94
CA PHE A 39 1.71 8.75 2.21
C PHE A 39 3.20 8.44 2.03
N MET A 40 3.85 7.85 3.02
CA MET A 40 5.26 7.48 2.93
C MET A 40 5.51 6.30 2.00
N PHE A 41 4.58 5.34 1.97
CA PHE A 41 4.74 4.10 1.21
C PHE A 41 3.38 3.54 0.78
N PRO A 42 3.19 3.19 -0.51
CA PRO A 42 1.94 2.58 -0.98
C PRO A 42 1.66 1.28 -0.20
N GLY A 43 0.52 1.20 0.45
CA GLY A 43 0.17 0.07 1.31
C GLY A 43 0.60 0.19 2.78
N GLY A 44 1.38 1.22 3.17
CA GLY A 44 1.84 1.41 4.55
C GLY A 44 0.71 1.55 5.56
N GLY A 45 -0.38 2.21 5.20
CA GLY A 45 -1.56 2.34 6.04
C GLY A 45 -2.32 1.03 6.21
N GLN A 46 -2.36 0.16 5.19
CA GLN A 46 -2.98 -1.16 5.27
C GLN A 46 -2.21 -2.07 6.23
N PHE A 47 -0.87 -2.03 6.20
CA PHE A 47 -0.07 -2.75 7.20
C PHE A 47 -0.35 -2.24 8.61
N TYR A 48 -0.46 -0.92 8.80
CA TYR A 48 -0.85 -0.34 10.08
C TYR A 48 -2.25 -0.77 10.53
N ASN A 49 -3.19 -0.90 9.60
CA ASN A 49 -4.56 -1.33 9.88
C ASN A 49 -4.67 -2.86 10.13
N GLY A 50 -3.58 -3.61 10.04
CA GLY A 50 -3.57 -5.06 10.22
C GLY A 50 -4.09 -5.84 9.01
N GLN A 51 -3.98 -5.26 7.81
CA GLN A 51 -4.40 -5.86 6.54
C GLN A 51 -3.18 -6.16 5.64
N PRO A 52 -2.31 -7.10 6.01
CA PRO A 52 -1.05 -7.34 5.31
C PRO A 52 -1.26 -7.79 3.86
N ILE A 53 -2.31 -8.53 3.56
CA ILE A 53 -2.61 -8.99 2.20
C ILE A 53 -2.91 -7.81 1.28
N LYS A 54 -3.82 -6.90 1.69
CA LYS A 54 -4.10 -5.68 0.93
C LYS A 54 -2.86 -4.80 0.81
N GLY A 55 -2.12 -4.62 1.91
CA GLY A 55 -0.87 -3.86 1.93
C GLY A 55 0.15 -4.40 0.94
N SER A 56 0.34 -5.71 0.89
CA SER A 56 1.27 -6.38 -0.05
C SER A 56 0.85 -6.19 -1.51
N ILE A 57 -0.44 -6.32 -1.82
CA ILE A 57 -0.96 -6.13 -3.18
C ILE A 57 -0.73 -4.68 -3.64
N LEU A 58 -1.08 -3.69 -2.81
CA LEU A 58 -0.90 -2.28 -3.13
C LEU A 58 0.57 -1.90 -3.27
N SER A 59 1.42 -2.41 -2.38
CA SER A 59 2.86 -2.20 -2.45
C SER A 59 3.46 -2.76 -3.72
N SER A 60 3.10 -3.99 -4.07
CA SER A 60 3.58 -4.65 -5.29
C SER A 60 3.12 -3.90 -6.55
N ALA A 61 1.85 -3.49 -6.60
CA ALA A 61 1.30 -2.71 -7.70
C ALA A 61 1.97 -1.35 -7.84
N GLY A 62 2.21 -0.65 -6.73
CA GLY A 62 2.91 0.63 -6.70
C GLY A 62 4.35 0.53 -7.18
N ILE A 63 5.10 -0.46 -6.66
CA ILE A 63 6.50 -0.70 -7.04
C ILE A 63 6.60 -1.09 -8.52
N ALA A 64 5.75 -1.99 -9.00
CA ALA A 64 5.74 -2.43 -10.40
C ALA A 64 5.42 -1.25 -11.34
N SER A 65 4.44 -0.43 -11.01
CA SER A 65 4.06 0.75 -11.80
C SER A 65 5.18 1.79 -11.82
N ALA A 66 5.83 2.05 -10.68
CA ALA A 66 6.96 2.97 -10.58
C ALA A 66 8.18 2.47 -11.38
N TYR A 67 8.48 1.17 -11.29
CA TYR A 67 9.55 0.56 -12.06
C TYR A 67 9.31 0.71 -13.57
N LEU A 68 8.11 0.38 -14.04
CA LEU A 68 7.76 0.49 -15.46
C LEU A 68 7.75 1.96 -15.93
N TYR A 69 7.30 2.87 -15.10
CA TYR A 69 7.39 4.30 -15.39
C TYR A 69 8.84 4.74 -15.60
N LEU A 70 9.75 4.36 -14.72
CA LEU A 70 11.16 4.70 -14.82
C LEU A 70 11.83 4.03 -16.04
N ASP A 71 11.53 2.75 -16.31
CA ASP A 71 12.05 2.03 -17.46
C ASP A 71 11.64 2.70 -18.78
N PHE A 72 10.34 3.00 -18.95
CA PHE A 72 9.88 3.69 -20.15
C PHE A 72 10.31 5.16 -20.22
N SER A 73 10.53 5.82 -19.08
CA SER A 73 11.12 7.16 -19.04
C SER A 73 12.57 7.15 -19.57
N ASN A 74 13.38 6.18 -19.14
CA ASN A 74 14.74 6.01 -19.62
C ASN A 74 14.77 5.66 -21.12
N LYS A 75 13.91 4.76 -21.58
CA LYS A 75 13.79 4.42 -23.00
C LYS A 75 13.38 5.62 -23.86
N TYR A 76 12.43 6.40 -23.37
CA TYR A 76 12.05 7.66 -24.04
C TYR A 76 13.19 8.64 -24.14
N SER A 77 13.94 8.85 -23.06
CA SER A 77 15.09 9.76 -23.04
C SER A 77 16.24 9.31 -23.95
N SER A 78 16.42 7.99 -24.10
CA SER A 78 17.47 7.41 -24.96
C SER A 78 17.05 7.21 -26.41
N SER A 79 15.85 7.64 -26.79
CA SER A 79 15.26 7.35 -28.11
C SER A 79 15.38 8.50 -29.11
N ASP A 80 16.31 9.45 -28.91
CA ASP A 80 16.45 10.63 -29.79
C ASP A 80 16.87 10.27 -31.23
N ASN A 81 17.56 9.15 -31.41
CA ASN A 81 18.01 8.65 -32.72
C ASN A 81 17.06 7.57 -33.31
N LEU A 82 15.92 7.30 -32.68
CA LEU A 82 14.97 6.31 -33.14
C LEU A 82 13.82 6.95 -33.93
N ASP A 83 13.11 6.09 -34.68
CA ASP A 83 11.92 6.49 -35.40
C ASP A 83 10.90 7.19 -34.47
N SER A 84 10.28 8.24 -34.98
CA SER A 84 9.30 9.06 -34.24
C SER A 84 8.11 8.26 -33.71
N SER A 85 7.75 7.14 -34.38
CA SER A 85 6.69 6.24 -33.95
C SER A 85 7.05 5.49 -32.66
N ILE A 86 8.30 5.01 -32.56
CA ILE A 86 8.80 4.29 -31.39
C ILE A 86 8.92 5.23 -30.20
N LYS A 87 9.42 6.44 -30.43
CA LYS A 87 9.50 7.46 -29.38
C LYS A 87 8.14 7.82 -28.80
N LYS A 88 7.11 7.96 -29.65
CA LYS A 88 5.72 8.18 -29.22
C LYS A 88 5.16 7.02 -28.40
N ASP A 89 5.46 5.77 -28.77
CA ASP A 89 5.04 4.60 -28.03
C ASP A 89 5.63 4.56 -26.60
N TYR A 90 6.92 4.89 -26.46
CA TYR A 90 7.55 4.98 -25.13
C TYR A 90 6.95 6.11 -24.30
N LEU A 91 6.66 7.26 -24.89
CA LEU A 91 5.97 8.36 -24.23
C LEU A 91 4.60 7.95 -23.71
N TYR A 92 3.81 7.27 -24.55
CA TYR A 92 2.48 6.78 -24.18
C TYR A 92 2.54 5.76 -23.03
N LYS A 93 3.45 4.79 -23.10
CA LYS A 93 3.67 3.79 -22.05
C LYS A 93 4.12 4.45 -20.75
N ARG A 94 5.09 5.36 -20.79
CA ARG A 94 5.52 6.13 -19.63
C ARG A 94 4.36 6.84 -18.95
N ASN A 95 3.57 7.60 -19.71
CA ASN A 95 2.44 8.34 -19.17
C ASN A 95 1.37 7.41 -18.58
N ARG A 96 1.08 6.29 -19.24
CA ARG A 96 0.16 5.28 -18.73
C ARG A 96 0.59 4.71 -17.36
N TYR A 97 1.85 4.35 -17.21
CA TYR A 97 2.35 3.84 -15.92
C TYR A 97 2.47 4.95 -14.87
N GLY A 98 2.73 6.18 -15.26
CA GLY A 98 2.64 7.34 -14.38
C GLY A 98 1.25 7.51 -13.77
N TRP A 99 0.21 7.37 -14.58
CA TRP A 99 -1.17 7.38 -14.08
C TRP A 99 -1.47 6.21 -13.13
N TRP A 100 -0.95 5.02 -13.42
CA TRP A 100 -1.11 3.87 -12.51
C TRP A 100 -0.46 4.12 -11.15
N VAL A 101 0.71 4.74 -11.09
CA VAL A 101 1.33 5.14 -9.81
C VAL A 101 0.40 6.05 -9.02
N ILE A 102 -0.16 7.08 -9.66
CA ILE A 102 -1.06 8.03 -9.00
C ILE A 102 -2.33 7.32 -8.49
N ILE A 103 -2.96 6.49 -9.32
CA ILE A 103 -4.20 5.77 -8.97
C ILE A 103 -3.96 4.84 -7.78
N VAL A 104 -2.93 4.01 -7.82
CA VAL A 104 -2.59 3.08 -6.73
C VAL A 104 -2.31 3.84 -5.44
N TYR A 105 -1.64 4.98 -5.54
CA TYR A 105 -1.31 5.80 -4.39
C TYR A 105 -2.54 6.43 -3.73
N ILE A 106 -3.39 7.08 -4.52
CA ILE A 106 -4.62 7.71 -4.03
C ILE A 106 -5.57 6.65 -3.46
N TYR A 107 -5.74 5.52 -4.16
CA TYR A 107 -6.58 4.43 -3.69
C TYR A 107 -6.08 3.87 -2.35
N GLY A 108 -4.78 3.57 -2.24
CA GLY A 108 -4.19 3.06 -1.01
C GLY A 108 -4.32 4.02 0.17
N LEU A 109 -4.17 5.32 -0.07
CA LEU A 109 -4.33 6.34 0.96
C LEU A 109 -5.79 6.42 1.44
N LEU A 110 -6.74 6.48 0.52
CA LEU A 110 -8.17 6.55 0.86
C LEU A 110 -8.64 5.29 1.59
N ASP A 111 -8.29 4.10 1.10
CA ASP A 111 -8.64 2.83 1.72
C ASP A 111 -8.08 2.74 3.15
N ALA A 112 -6.84 3.14 3.37
CA ALA A 112 -6.23 3.12 4.70
C ALA A 112 -6.90 4.06 5.70
N VAL A 113 -7.31 5.25 5.24
CA VAL A 113 -8.01 6.23 6.08
C VAL A 113 -9.41 5.75 6.44
N VAL A 114 -10.15 5.23 5.45
CA VAL A 114 -11.50 4.69 5.66
C VAL A 114 -11.47 3.52 6.63
N GLU A 115 -10.57 2.58 6.43
CA GLU A 115 -10.43 1.41 7.31
C GLU A 115 -10.09 1.79 8.75
N ALA A 116 -9.18 2.76 8.92
CA ALA A 116 -8.85 3.25 10.26
C ALA A 116 -10.02 3.95 10.97
N HIS A 117 -10.90 4.60 10.22
CA HIS A 117 -12.15 5.16 10.76
C HIS A 117 -13.18 4.10 11.14
N LEU A 118 -13.28 3.02 10.35
CA LEU A 118 -14.24 1.95 10.58
C LEU A 118 -13.79 0.95 11.64
N HIS A 119 -12.50 0.93 11.99
CA HIS A 119 -11.93 -0.03 12.93
C HIS A 119 -12.66 -0.07 14.29
N PRO A 120 -13.01 1.05 14.95
CA PRO A 120 -13.73 1.02 16.23
C PRO A 120 -15.13 0.41 16.08
N PHE A 121 -15.82 0.73 14.99
CA PHE A 121 -17.16 0.22 14.71
C PHE A 121 -17.18 -1.29 14.49
N ASN A 122 -16.25 -1.79 13.68
CA ASN A 122 -16.12 -3.22 13.41
C ASN A 122 -15.82 -4.01 14.69
N LYS A 123 -15.02 -3.46 15.61
CA LYS A 123 -14.71 -4.09 16.89
C LYS A 123 -15.96 -4.24 17.75
N VAL A 124 -16.73 -3.17 17.93
CA VAL A 124 -17.98 -3.19 18.72
C VAL A 124 -19.00 -4.17 18.14
N MET A 125 -19.11 -4.21 16.81
CA MET A 125 -20.04 -5.12 16.14
C MET A 125 -19.67 -6.59 16.35
N ASN A 126 -18.39 -6.93 16.25
CA ASN A 126 -17.91 -8.29 16.48
C ASN A 126 -18.10 -8.72 17.93
N GLU A 127 -17.82 -7.87 18.93
CA GLU A 127 -18.06 -8.15 20.34
C GLU A 127 -19.55 -8.41 20.64
N ASN A 128 -20.46 -7.70 19.98
CA ASN A 128 -21.89 -7.91 20.16
C ASN A 128 -22.36 -9.23 19.52
N LEU A 129 -21.80 -9.63 18.39
CA LEU A 129 -22.09 -10.91 17.75
C LEU A 129 -21.61 -12.08 18.61
N GLU A 130 -20.38 -12.02 19.12
CA GLU A 130 -19.83 -13.05 20.01
C GLU A 130 -20.67 -13.22 21.28
N LYS A 131 -21.09 -12.13 21.92
CA LYS A 131 -21.97 -12.17 23.10
C LYS A 131 -23.32 -12.79 22.76
N SER A 132 -23.90 -12.45 21.62
CA SER A 132 -25.18 -13.01 21.17
C SER A 132 -25.10 -14.52 20.93
N ASP A 133 -23.99 -15.01 20.38
CA ASP A 133 -23.80 -16.43 20.11
C ASP A 133 -23.53 -17.22 21.41
N GLN A 134 -22.78 -16.64 22.35
CA GLN A 134 -22.59 -17.25 23.68
C GLN A 134 -23.91 -17.38 24.44
N GLU A 135 -24.73 -16.33 24.44
CA GLU A 135 -26.06 -16.36 25.11
C GLU A 135 -27.01 -17.39 24.49
N LYS A 136 -26.90 -17.65 23.20
CA LYS A 136 -27.66 -18.71 22.54
C LYS A 136 -27.21 -20.13 22.95
N LEU A 137 -25.88 -20.30 23.12
CA LEU A 137 -25.31 -21.59 23.54
C LEU A 137 -25.64 -21.95 25.01
N GLU A 138 -25.72 -20.93 25.89
CA GLU A 138 -26.11 -21.14 27.29
C GLU A 138 -27.59 -21.52 27.48
N LYS A 139 -28.46 -21.22 26.50
CA LYS A 139 -29.89 -21.51 26.53
C LYS A 139 -30.25 -22.86 25.89
N LEU A 140 -29.27 -23.63 25.39
CA LEU A 140 -29.46 -24.99 24.84
C LEU A 140 -29.06 -26.05 25.84
#